data_66b5df0be5c20b63909b063ffb9dcb6d
#
_entry.id   66b5df0be5c20b63909b063ffb9dcb6d
#
_cell.length_a   1.000
_cell.length_b   1.000
_cell.length_c   1.000
_cell.angle_alpha   90.00
_cell.angle_beta   90.00
_cell.angle_gamma   90.00
#
_symmetry.space_group_name_H-M   'P 1'
#
loop_
_entity.id
_entity.type
_entity.pdbx_description
1 polymer ?
#
loop_
_entity_poly.entity_id
_entity_poly.type
_entity_poly.pdbx_seq_one_letter_code
_entity_poly.pdbx_strand_id
1 'polypeptide(L)'
;MGSTVGWMGPHDNGKYHNLDWGDMEELGFTDGRVSTERGRLYTPSLCPGKRIYGERLLNVSGTEYREWDPRRSKLSAYISNGGREFPFRRDSKVLYLGASSGTTPSHVADICPDGKVYCVEFAQRMFRELVGTCDTRPNMMPILGDATKPEEYRMFTDKVDVVYQDVAQKRQAEILCNNMDAFDAEYGMVAVKARSEDVTASPESVFEMSRETIVSRGYRVIDIRRLDPHEKDHAMMVVERIR
;
A
#
# COMPACT_ATOMS: atom_id res chain seq x y z
N MET A 1 27.39 -14.92 43.82
CA MET A 1 27.43 -16.00 42.81
C MET A 1 25.98 -16.30 42.39
N GLY A 2 25.52 -15.78 41.30
CA GLY A 2 24.18 -15.99 40.73
C GLY A 2 24.34 -16.00 39.22
N SER A 3 24.37 -17.18 38.63
CA SER A 3 24.47 -17.42 37.21
C SER A 3 23.14 -17.09 36.54
N THR A 4 23.11 -16.04 35.72
CA THR A 4 22.05 -15.80 34.76
C THR A 4 22.20 -16.79 33.60
N VAL A 5 21.31 -17.77 33.56
CA VAL A 5 21.17 -18.68 32.41
C VAL A 5 20.54 -17.85 31.28
N GLY A 6 21.33 -17.53 30.28
CA GLY A 6 20.86 -16.92 29.03
C GLY A 6 20.03 -17.94 28.25
N TRP A 7 18.82 -17.54 27.92
CA TRP A 7 17.96 -18.28 27.00
C TRP A 7 18.56 -18.21 25.60
N MET A 8 19.20 -19.26 25.13
CA MET A 8 19.59 -19.44 23.73
C MET A 8 18.34 -19.93 22.97
N GLY A 9 17.68 -19.05 22.26
CA GLY A 9 16.69 -19.41 21.25
C GLY A 9 17.35 -20.16 20.08
N PRO A 10 16.58 -20.89 19.26
CA PRO A 10 17.13 -21.75 18.21
C PRO A 10 17.95 -20.96 17.19
N HIS A 11 19.09 -21.50 16.81
CA HIS A 11 20.01 -20.94 15.80
C HIS A 11 19.28 -20.71 14.47
N ASP A 12 19.00 -19.43 14.16
CA ASP A 12 18.46 -19.01 12.87
C ASP A 12 19.63 -18.66 11.94
N ASN A 13 19.90 -19.55 10.98
CA ASN A 13 20.96 -19.41 10.01
C ASN A 13 20.73 -18.20 9.09
N GLY A 14 21.31 -17.04 9.41
CA GLY A 14 21.59 -15.98 8.45
C GLY A 14 20.42 -15.15 7.93
N LYS A 15 19.28 -15.10 8.61
CA LYS A 15 18.07 -14.40 8.12
C LYS A 15 17.95 -12.92 8.51
N TYR A 16 18.68 -12.47 9.52
CA TYR A 16 18.60 -11.10 10.03
C TYR A 16 19.94 -10.39 9.95
N HIS A 17 19.92 -9.15 9.53
CA HIS A 17 21.02 -8.22 9.75
C HIS A 17 20.63 -7.34 10.93
N ASN A 18 21.40 -7.37 12.02
CA ASN A 18 21.24 -6.43 13.12
C ASN A 18 21.84 -5.09 12.70
N LEU A 19 21.05 -4.04 12.77
CA LEU A 19 21.46 -2.66 12.54
C LEU A 19 21.23 -1.87 13.82
N ASP A 20 22.07 -0.85 14.03
CA ASP A 20 21.83 0.15 15.05
C ASP A 20 20.85 1.23 14.57
N TRP A 21 20.12 1.88 15.47
CA TRP A 21 19.18 2.97 15.14
C TRP A 21 19.81 4.12 14.34
N GLY A 22 21.12 4.33 14.44
CA GLY A 22 21.83 5.36 13.67
C GLY A 22 21.88 5.15 12.16
N ASP A 23 21.53 3.94 11.68
CA ASP A 23 21.50 3.60 10.25
C ASP A 23 20.11 3.76 9.63
N MET A 24 19.05 3.94 10.44
CA MET A 24 17.66 3.99 10.02
C MET A 24 17.02 5.33 10.34
N GLU A 25 16.40 5.97 9.34
CA GLU A 25 15.74 7.28 9.45
C GLU A 25 14.24 7.12 9.21
N GLU A 26 13.42 7.60 10.13
CA GLU A 26 11.96 7.65 9.99
C GLU A 26 11.55 8.76 9.03
N LEU A 27 10.64 8.46 8.09
CA LEU A 27 10.05 9.44 7.21
C LEU A 27 8.90 10.16 7.93
N GLY A 28 9.15 11.38 8.45
CA GLY A 28 8.22 12.12 9.29
C GLY A 28 6.81 12.32 8.69
N PHE A 29 6.68 12.45 7.37
CA PHE A 29 5.39 12.58 6.70
C PHE A 29 4.55 11.28 6.72
N THR A 30 5.11 10.16 7.16
CA THR A 30 4.45 8.85 7.31
C THR A 30 4.09 8.53 8.76
N ASP A 31 4.12 9.51 9.64
CA ASP A 31 3.90 9.34 11.09
C ASP A 31 4.84 8.28 11.70
N GLY A 32 6.10 8.25 11.23
CA GLY A 32 7.12 7.29 11.63
C GLY A 32 6.86 5.84 11.24
N ARG A 33 5.87 5.58 10.35
CA ARG A 33 5.50 4.22 9.94
C ARG A 33 6.26 3.68 8.75
N VAL A 34 7.02 4.53 8.06
CA VAL A 34 7.97 4.14 7.03
C VAL A 34 9.33 4.71 7.37
N SER A 35 10.35 3.88 7.29
CA SER A 35 11.74 4.27 7.54
C SER A 35 12.59 4.04 6.30
N THR A 36 13.73 4.71 6.23
CA THR A 36 14.71 4.54 5.17
C THR A 36 16.08 4.16 5.72
N GLU A 37 16.78 3.27 5.02
CA GLU A 37 18.19 2.94 5.25
C GLU A 37 18.87 2.87 3.90
N ARG A 38 19.87 3.75 3.67
CA ARG A 38 20.63 3.83 2.40
C ARG A 38 19.74 3.89 1.15
N GLY A 39 18.64 4.67 1.23
CA GLY A 39 17.69 4.85 0.14
C GLY A 39 16.72 3.68 -0.09
N ARG A 40 16.72 2.67 0.78
CA ARG A 40 15.71 1.60 0.78
C ARG A 40 14.63 1.90 1.79
N LEU A 41 13.40 1.57 1.45
CA LEU A 41 12.25 1.78 2.35
C LEU A 41 11.95 0.53 3.16
N TYR A 42 11.45 0.73 4.36
CA TYR A 42 11.07 -0.33 5.30
C TYR A 42 9.78 0.03 6.04
N THR A 43 9.00 -0.99 6.37
CA THR A 43 7.86 -0.89 7.29
C THR A 43 8.11 -1.76 8.52
N PRO A 44 7.71 -1.36 9.73
CA PRO A 44 7.77 -2.23 10.91
C PRO A 44 6.86 -3.43 10.69
N SER A 45 7.37 -4.64 10.93
CA SER A 45 6.63 -5.89 10.69
C SER A 45 5.52 -6.09 11.71
N LEU A 46 4.27 -6.16 11.26
CA LEU A 46 3.15 -6.55 12.13
C LEU A 46 3.20 -8.04 12.54
N CYS A 47 3.86 -8.87 11.71
CA CYS A 47 3.96 -10.31 11.90
C CYS A 47 5.42 -10.76 11.78
N PRO A 48 6.24 -10.61 12.84
CA PRO A 48 7.66 -10.94 12.80
C PRO A 48 7.95 -12.36 12.30
N GLY A 49 9.03 -12.50 11.52
CA GLY A 49 9.45 -13.75 10.90
C GLY A 49 8.68 -14.12 9.62
N LYS A 50 7.66 -13.38 9.22
CA LYS A 50 6.85 -13.67 8.03
C LYS A 50 7.26 -12.80 6.84
N ARG A 51 7.66 -13.44 5.74
CA ARG A 51 7.88 -12.81 4.43
C ARG A 51 6.67 -13.08 3.54
N ILE A 52 6.29 -12.10 2.73
CA ILE A 52 5.17 -12.24 1.80
C ILE A 52 5.66 -12.52 0.39
N TYR A 53 6.75 -11.86 -0.05
CA TYR A 53 7.28 -12.00 -1.40
C TYR A 53 8.81 -12.24 -1.41
N GLY A 54 9.37 -12.68 -0.28
CA GLY A 54 10.81 -12.93 -0.14
C GLY A 54 11.64 -11.70 0.21
N GLU A 55 10.99 -10.62 0.67
CA GLU A 55 11.63 -9.38 1.10
C GLU A 55 12.62 -9.59 2.23
N ARG A 56 13.62 -8.71 2.31
CA ARG A 56 14.61 -8.70 3.39
C ARG A 56 13.95 -8.28 4.70
N LEU A 57 14.33 -8.98 5.78
CA LEU A 57 13.96 -8.62 7.13
C LEU A 57 15.18 -8.04 7.86
N LEU A 58 14.99 -6.96 8.60
CA LEU A 58 15.97 -6.33 9.46
C LEU A 58 15.45 -6.33 10.89
N ASN A 59 16.35 -6.54 11.86
CA ASN A 59 16.03 -6.30 13.27
C ASN A 59 16.79 -5.04 13.72
N VAL A 60 16.06 -4.06 14.22
CA VAL A 60 16.61 -2.82 14.74
C VAL A 60 16.08 -2.65 16.17
N SER A 61 16.95 -2.80 17.16
CA SER A 61 16.62 -2.65 18.58
C SER A 61 15.40 -3.46 19.05
N GLY A 62 15.25 -4.68 18.52
CA GLY A 62 14.16 -5.60 18.89
C GLY A 62 12.89 -5.45 18.06
N THR A 63 12.82 -4.47 17.16
CA THR A 63 11.72 -4.33 16.19
C THR A 63 12.16 -4.91 14.85
N GLU A 64 11.34 -5.80 14.29
CA GLU A 64 11.55 -6.30 12.94
C GLU A 64 10.97 -5.32 11.91
N TYR A 65 11.75 -5.06 10.85
CA TYR A 65 11.37 -4.26 9.70
C TYR A 65 11.42 -5.08 8.43
N ARG A 66 10.49 -4.82 7.52
CA ARG A 66 10.38 -5.45 6.19
C ARG A 66 10.80 -4.47 5.11
N GLU A 67 11.76 -4.87 4.25
CA GLU A 67 12.14 -4.07 3.08
C GLU A 67 10.94 -3.90 2.14
N TRP A 68 10.70 -2.67 1.70
CA TRP A 68 9.60 -2.32 0.81
C TRP A 68 10.12 -1.91 -0.57
N ASP A 69 10.27 -2.90 -1.46
CA ASP A 69 10.88 -2.74 -2.78
C ASP A 69 9.97 -1.91 -3.72
N PRO A 70 10.46 -0.75 -4.24
CA PRO A 70 9.69 0.09 -5.17
C PRO A 70 9.40 -0.57 -6.52
N ARG A 71 10.12 -1.64 -6.89
CA ARG A 71 9.84 -2.44 -8.09
C ARG A 71 8.70 -3.45 -7.87
N ARG A 72 8.22 -3.60 -6.65
CA ARG A 72 7.16 -4.54 -6.25
C ARG A 72 5.92 -3.82 -5.72
N SER A 73 6.00 -2.51 -5.54
CA SER A 73 4.93 -1.71 -4.95
C SER A 73 4.93 -0.29 -5.50
N LYS A 74 3.85 0.09 -6.16
CA LYS A 74 3.68 1.44 -6.69
C LYS A 74 3.62 2.51 -5.60
N LEU A 75 3.14 2.15 -4.40
CA LEU A 75 3.16 3.06 -3.26
C LEU A 75 4.59 3.30 -2.75
N SER A 76 5.42 2.26 -2.69
CA SER A 76 6.84 2.41 -2.39
C SER A 76 7.57 3.21 -3.48
N ALA A 77 7.25 2.97 -4.77
CA ALA A 77 7.79 3.75 -5.89
C ALA A 77 7.41 5.23 -5.79
N TYR A 78 6.18 5.55 -5.40
CA TYR A 78 5.70 6.91 -5.15
C TYR A 78 6.55 7.62 -4.09
N ILE A 79 6.76 6.99 -2.93
CA ILE A 79 7.60 7.55 -1.85
C ILE A 79 9.05 7.72 -2.31
N SER A 80 9.61 6.71 -2.98
CA SER A 80 11.00 6.74 -3.50
C SER A 80 11.21 7.85 -4.53
N ASN A 81 10.18 8.19 -5.31
CA ASN A 81 10.20 9.28 -6.29
C ASN A 81 9.87 10.67 -5.68
N GLY A 82 9.87 10.77 -4.36
CA GLY A 82 9.70 12.04 -3.65
C GLY A 82 8.26 12.44 -3.35
N GLY A 83 7.29 11.52 -3.49
CA GLY A 83 5.92 11.73 -3.00
C GLY A 83 5.90 11.93 -1.49
N ARG A 84 5.09 12.89 -1.03
CA ARG A 84 5.00 13.28 0.39
C ARG A 84 3.56 13.32 0.92
N GLU A 85 2.57 13.28 0.04
CA GLU A 85 1.18 13.20 0.44
C GLU A 85 0.84 11.74 0.78
N PHE A 86 0.70 11.48 2.09
CA PHE A 86 0.59 10.13 2.62
C PHE A 86 -0.59 10.04 3.60
N PRO A 87 -1.81 9.70 3.13
CA PRO A 87 -3.02 9.80 3.93
C PRO A 87 -3.22 8.64 4.93
N PHE A 88 -2.27 7.73 5.03
CA PHE A 88 -2.37 6.59 5.97
C PHE A 88 -1.95 6.99 7.37
N ARG A 89 -2.74 6.58 8.37
CA ARG A 89 -2.48 6.73 9.81
C ARG A 89 -2.50 5.36 10.46
N ARG A 90 -2.04 5.28 11.71
CA ARG A 90 -2.01 4.02 12.48
C ARG A 90 -3.35 3.30 12.54
N ASP A 91 -4.43 4.05 12.63
CA ASP A 91 -5.82 3.59 12.80
C ASP A 91 -6.65 3.65 11.51
N SER A 92 -6.05 4.01 10.39
CA SER A 92 -6.77 4.15 9.11
C SER A 92 -7.43 2.85 8.69
N LYS A 93 -8.69 2.97 8.27
CA LYS A 93 -9.41 1.94 7.55
C LYS A 93 -9.24 2.16 6.06
N VAL A 94 -8.61 1.22 5.40
CA VAL A 94 -8.21 1.33 3.99
C VAL A 94 -9.00 0.33 3.14
N LEU A 95 -9.63 0.83 2.07
CA LEU A 95 -10.16 0.00 1.00
C LEU A 95 -9.09 -0.11 -0.09
N TYR A 96 -8.53 -1.30 -0.26
CA TYR A 96 -7.50 -1.57 -1.25
C TYR A 96 -8.09 -2.29 -2.45
N LEU A 97 -8.14 -1.62 -3.61
CA LEU A 97 -8.68 -2.14 -4.86
C LEU A 97 -7.56 -2.69 -5.75
N GLY A 98 -7.67 -3.96 -6.14
CA GLY A 98 -6.64 -4.68 -6.90
C GLY A 98 -5.52 -5.18 -5.97
N ALA A 99 -5.91 -5.92 -4.93
CA ALA A 99 -5.00 -6.37 -3.88
C ALA A 99 -3.99 -7.43 -4.34
N SER A 100 -4.24 -8.10 -5.47
CA SER A 100 -3.42 -9.19 -6.00
C SER A 100 -3.15 -10.26 -4.91
N SER A 101 -1.92 -10.74 -4.76
CA SER A 101 -1.52 -11.67 -3.69
C SER A 101 -1.24 -11.04 -2.33
N GLY A 102 -1.44 -9.71 -2.19
CA GLY A 102 -1.28 -9.01 -0.91
C GLY A 102 0.09 -8.37 -0.66
N THR A 103 0.97 -8.27 -1.65
CA THR A 103 2.31 -7.67 -1.50
C THR A 103 2.23 -6.25 -0.92
N THR A 104 1.66 -5.29 -1.65
CA THR A 104 1.48 -3.91 -1.16
C THR A 104 0.49 -3.81 0.01
N PRO A 105 -0.68 -4.50 -0.03
CA PRO A 105 -1.60 -4.47 1.09
C PRO A 105 -0.98 -4.89 2.43
N SER A 106 -0.02 -5.83 2.42
CA SER A 106 0.66 -6.25 3.65
C SER A 106 1.54 -5.16 4.27
N HIS A 107 2.16 -4.29 3.47
CA HIS A 107 2.87 -3.12 3.96
C HIS A 107 1.92 -2.03 4.45
N VAL A 108 0.79 -1.84 3.77
CA VAL A 108 -0.27 -0.94 4.25
C VAL A 108 -0.82 -1.42 5.59
N ALA A 109 -0.99 -2.73 5.79
CA ALA A 109 -1.39 -3.32 7.06
C ALA A 109 -0.35 -3.09 8.17
N ASP A 110 0.95 -3.19 7.85
CA ASP A 110 2.03 -2.88 8.79
C ASP A 110 2.06 -1.36 9.15
N ILE A 111 1.65 -0.48 8.22
CA ILE A 111 1.53 0.97 8.44
C ILE A 111 0.32 1.32 9.31
N CYS A 112 -0.79 0.58 9.15
CA CYS A 112 -2.05 0.81 9.86
C CYS A 112 -2.34 -0.31 10.89
N PRO A 113 -1.47 -0.52 11.92
CA PRO A 113 -1.59 -1.67 12.82
C PRO A 113 -2.87 -1.65 13.67
N ASP A 114 -3.41 -0.48 13.95
CA ASP A 114 -4.61 -0.26 14.76
C ASP A 114 -5.87 -0.07 13.88
N GLY A 115 -5.68 -0.04 12.56
CA GLY A 115 -6.73 0.11 11.55
C GLY A 115 -7.15 -1.22 10.92
N LYS A 116 -7.62 -1.14 9.66
CA LYS A 116 -8.03 -2.31 8.89
C LYS A 116 -7.81 -2.10 7.38
N VAL A 117 -7.39 -3.15 6.68
CA VAL A 117 -7.21 -3.14 5.23
C VAL A 117 -8.18 -4.14 4.59
N TYR A 118 -9.18 -3.62 3.91
CA TYR A 118 -10.14 -4.39 3.12
C TYR A 118 -9.56 -4.59 1.72
N CYS A 119 -9.19 -5.82 1.40
CA CYS A 119 -8.42 -6.17 0.21
C CYS A 119 -9.32 -6.74 -0.87
N VAL A 120 -9.77 -5.91 -1.82
CA VAL A 120 -10.64 -6.32 -2.93
C VAL A 120 -9.78 -6.85 -4.08
N GLU A 121 -10.04 -8.08 -4.51
CA GLU A 121 -9.38 -8.73 -5.64
C GLU A 121 -10.40 -9.47 -6.50
N PHE A 122 -10.34 -9.26 -7.81
CA PHE A 122 -11.27 -9.85 -8.79
C PHE A 122 -10.82 -11.25 -9.26
N ALA A 123 -9.50 -11.41 -9.47
CA ALA A 123 -8.96 -12.64 -10.04
C ALA A 123 -8.92 -13.77 -9.00
N GLN A 124 -9.72 -14.80 -9.18
CA GLN A 124 -9.84 -15.94 -8.23
C GLN A 124 -8.49 -16.58 -7.87
N ARG A 125 -7.55 -16.65 -8.81
CA ARG A 125 -6.23 -17.20 -8.55
C ARG A 125 -5.47 -16.34 -7.54
N MET A 126 -5.39 -15.02 -7.79
CA MET A 126 -4.70 -14.08 -6.91
C MET A 126 -5.40 -13.97 -5.56
N PHE A 127 -6.74 -14.03 -5.56
CA PHE A 127 -7.53 -14.04 -4.32
C PHE A 127 -7.19 -15.21 -3.40
N ARG A 128 -6.93 -16.41 -3.93
CA ARG A 128 -6.50 -17.56 -3.10
C ARG A 128 -5.16 -17.30 -2.41
N GLU A 129 -4.21 -16.69 -3.13
CA GLU A 129 -2.92 -16.30 -2.55
C GLU A 129 -3.09 -15.17 -1.51
N LEU A 130 -3.99 -14.21 -1.80
CA LEU A 130 -4.35 -13.12 -0.88
C LEU A 130 -4.91 -13.63 0.44
N VAL A 131 -5.79 -14.63 0.42
CA VAL A 131 -6.33 -15.27 1.64
C VAL A 131 -5.19 -15.76 2.52
N GLY A 132 -4.21 -16.48 1.96
CA GLY A 132 -3.04 -16.94 2.73
C GLY A 132 -2.19 -15.80 3.31
N THR A 133 -2.12 -14.66 2.62
CA THR A 133 -1.46 -13.45 3.16
C THR A 133 -2.28 -12.84 4.31
N CYS A 134 -3.60 -12.74 4.15
CA CYS A 134 -4.50 -12.21 5.17
C CYS A 134 -4.53 -13.06 6.44
N ASP A 135 -4.44 -14.40 6.32
CA ASP A 135 -4.38 -15.31 7.47
C ASP A 135 -3.21 -15.01 8.41
N THR A 136 -2.16 -14.37 7.91
CA THR A 136 -1.01 -13.98 8.73
C THR A 136 -1.13 -12.58 9.34
N ARG A 137 -2.17 -11.80 9.00
CA ARG A 137 -2.33 -10.39 9.41
C ARG A 137 -3.76 -10.13 9.90
N PRO A 138 -3.97 -9.93 11.21
CA PRO A 138 -5.32 -9.82 11.80
C PRO A 138 -6.10 -8.58 11.33
N ASN A 139 -5.40 -7.56 10.82
CA ASN A 139 -6.00 -6.33 10.32
C ASN A 139 -6.23 -6.33 8.79
N MET A 140 -5.98 -7.45 8.10
CA MET A 140 -6.30 -7.61 6.67
C MET A 140 -7.54 -8.47 6.48
N MET A 141 -8.42 -8.07 5.57
CA MET A 141 -9.63 -8.80 5.22
C MET A 141 -9.73 -8.99 3.71
N PRO A 142 -9.66 -10.23 3.19
CA PRO A 142 -9.80 -10.49 1.76
C PRO A 142 -11.26 -10.42 1.33
N ILE A 143 -11.53 -9.77 0.19
CA ILE A 143 -12.84 -9.65 -0.43
C ILE A 143 -12.71 -10.03 -1.89
N LEU A 144 -13.42 -11.08 -2.32
CA LEU A 144 -13.54 -11.40 -3.74
C LEU A 144 -14.59 -10.45 -4.35
N GLY A 145 -14.16 -9.56 -5.23
CA GLY A 145 -15.07 -8.54 -5.78
C GLY A 145 -14.48 -7.78 -6.96
N ASP A 146 -15.36 -7.14 -7.72
CA ASP A 146 -15.01 -6.28 -8.83
C ASP A 146 -14.99 -4.82 -8.39
N ALA A 147 -13.84 -4.15 -8.49
CA ALA A 147 -13.66 -2.75 -8.10
C ALA A 147 -14.62 -1.78 -8.81
N THR A 148 -15.18 -2.17 -9.97
CA THR A 148 -16.18 -1.37 -10.69
C THR A 148 -17.57 -1.40 -10.06
N LYS A 149 -17.78 -2.27 -9.06
CA LYS A 149 -19.10 -2.55 -8.45
C LYS A 149 -19.03 -2.45 -6.92
N PRO A 150 -18.80 -1.26 -6.37
CA PRO A 150 -18.66 -1.06 -4.92
C PRO A 150 -19.86 -1.56 -4.12
N GLU A 151 -21.06 -1.58 -4.71
CA GLU A 151 -22.29 -2.07 -4.09
C GLU A 151 -22.25 -3.56 -3.73
N GLU A 152 -21.46 -4.39 -4.47
CA GLU A 152 -21.38 -5.82 -4.23
C GLU A 152 -20.58 -6.18 -2.95
N TYR A 153 -19.68 -5.29 -2.50
CA TYR A 153 -18.84 -5.56 -1.33
C TYR A 153 -18.96 -4.54 -0.20
N ARG A 154 -19.80 -3.51 -0.37
CA ARG A 154 -20.02 -2.49 0.67
C ARG A 154 -20.47 -3.08 2.01
N MET A 155 -21.24 -4.16 1.99
CA MET A 155 -21.75 -4.83 3.20
C MET A 155 -20.64 -5.48 4.04
N PHE A 156 -19.46 -5.74 3.47
CA PHE A 156 -18.34 -6.39 4.15
C PHE A 156 -17.36 -5.40 4.77
N THR A 157 -17.59 -4.10 4.62
CA THR A 157 -16.67 -3.06 5.06
C THR A 157 -17.35 -2.09 6.02
N ASP A 158 -16.58 -1.53 6.95
CA ASP A 158 -16.97 -0.34 7.70
C ASP A 158 -16.77 0.93 6.83
N LYS A 159 -17.02 2.11 7.42
CA LYS A 159 -16.55 3.38 6.86
C LYS A 159 -15.04 3.30 6.65
N VAL A 160 -14.53 3.76 5.49
CA VAL A 160 -13.10 3.80 5.19
C VAL A 160 -12.60 5.25 5.14
N ASP A 161 -11.34 5.43 5.50
CA ASP A 161 -10.69 6.75 5.48
C ASP A 161 -9.99 6.97 4.14
N VAL A 162 -9.40 5.90 3.59
CA VAL A 162 -8.58 5.94 2.36
C VAL A 162 -9.01 4.84 1.39
N VAL A 163 -9.24 5.21 0.14
CA VAL A 163 -9.34 4.25 -0.99
C VAL A 163 -8.00 4.23 -1.72
N TYR A 164 -7.31 3.09 -1.70
CA TYR A 164 -6.11 2.87 -2.51
C TYR A 164 -6.43 1.98 -3.71
N GLN A 165 -6.03 2.39 -4.92
CA GLN A 165 -6.38 1.67 -6.14
C GLN A 165 -5.15 1.35 -7.01
N ASP A 166 -4.99 0.07 -7.34
CA ASP A 166 -3.98 -0.47 -8.27
C ASP A 166 -4.60 -1.47 -9.27
N VAL A 167 -5.72 -1.11 -9.89
CA VAL A 167 -6.38 -1.96 -10.89
C VAL A 167 -5.83 -1.73 -12.30
N ALA A 168 -5.90 -2.76 -13.17
CA ALA A 168 -5.47 -2.69 -14.57
C ALA A 168 -6.68 -2.62 -15.54
N GLN A 169 -7.69 -1.85 -15.17
CA GLN A 169 -8.92 -1.66 -15.95
C GLN A 169 -8.92 -0.30 -16.63
N LYS A 170 -9.80 -0.09 -17.60
CA LYS A 170 -10.12 1.24 -18.12
C LYS A 170 -10.94 2.03 -17.12
N ARG A 171 -10.98 3.37 -17.27
CA ARG A 171 -11.75 4.28 -16.44
C ARG A 171 -11.30 4.29 -14.96
N GLN A 172 -9.97 4.21 -14.76
CA GLN A 172 -9.37 4.08 -13.43
C GLN A 172 -9.75 5.25 -12.51
N ALA A 173 -9.80 6.47 -13.03
CA ALA A 173 -10.23 7.66 -12.29
C ALA A 173 -11.71 7.57 -11.82
N GLU A 174 -12.60 7.08 -12.69
CA GLU A 174 -14.01 6.91 -12.34
C GLU A 174 -14.21 5.80 -11.29
N ILE A 175 -13.46 4.67 -11.42
CA ILE A 175 -13.50 3.59 -10.42
C ILE A 175 -13.09 4.13 -9.05
N LEU A 176 -12.01 4.92 -8.98
CA LEU A 176 -11.61 5.56 -7.73
C LEU A 176 -12.74 6.41 -7.15
N CYS A 177 -13.28 7.36 -7.94
CA CYS A 177 -14.33 8.28 -7.48
C CYS A 177 -15.58 7.53 -7.02
N ASN A 178 -16.03 6.51 -7.77
CA ASN A 178 -17.20 5.71 -7.40
C ASN A 178 -17.00 5.00 -6.06
N ASN A 179 -15.79 4.48 -5.79
CA ASN A 179 -15.48 3.88 -4.51
C ASN A 179 -15.36 4.92 -3.40
N MET A 180 -14.72 6.06 -3.64
CA MET A 180 -14.67 7.14 -2.64
C MET A 180 -16.07 7.63 -2.28
N ASP A 181 -16.99 7.73 -3.25
CA ASP A 181 -18.39 8.10 -3.01
C ASP A 181 -19.15 7.03 -2.23
N ALA A 182 -19.03 5.77 -2.63
CA ALA A 182 -19.73 4.65 -2.01
C ALA A 182 -19.36 4.44 -0.53
N PHE A 183 -18.11 4.71 -0.16
CA PHE A 183 -17.58 4.50 1.20
C PHE A 183 -17.38 5.78 1.99
N ASP A 184 -17.76 6.94 1.44
CA ASP A 184 -17.57 8.27 2.05
C ASP A 184 -16.11 8.49 2.50
N ALA A 185 -15.16 8.05 1.66
CA ALA A 185 -13.74 8.17 1.95
C ALA A 185 -13.27 9.62 1.79
N GLU A 186 -12.41 10.06 2.71
CA GLU A 186 -11.81 11.40 2.67
C GLU A 186 -10.68 11.49 1.67
N TYR A 187 -9.86 10.43 1.58
CA TYR A 187 -8.70 10.38 0.70
C TYR A 187 -8.77 9.22 -0.30
N GLY A 188 -8.15 9.45 -1.45
CA GLY A 188 -7.92 8.43 -2.47
C GLY A 188 -6.49 8.43 -2.96
N MET A 189 -5.98 7.27 -3.32
CA MET A 189 -4.72 7.13 -4.07
C MET A 189 -4.94 6.19 -5.24
N VAL A 190 -4.58 6.60 -6.44
CA VAL A 190 -4.70 5.76 -7.64
C VAL A 190 -3.39 5.69 -8.41
N ALA A 191 -2.96 4.46 -8.67
CA ALA A 191 -1.87 4.18 -9.61
C ALA A 191 -2.44 4.13 -11.03
N VAL A 192 -2.40 5.26 -11.75
CA VAL A 192 -2.88 5.36 -13.13
C VAL A 192 -1.88 4.65 -14.05
N LYS A 193 -2.36 3.63 -14.75
CA LYS A 193 -1.61 2.83 -15.72
C LYS A 193 -1.99 3.29 -17.12
N ALA A 194 -1.18 4.14 -17.74
CA ALA A 194 -1.53 4.77 -19.00
C ALA A 194 -1.87 3.75 -20.10
N ARG A 195 -1.10 2.66 -20.20
CA ARG A 195 -1.33 1.61 -21.22
C ARG A 195 -2.60 0.77 -20.97
N SER A 196 -3.11 0.73 -19.75
CA SER A 196 -4.40 0.09 -19.45
C SER A 196 -5.58 0.98 -19.81
N GLU A 197 -5.42 2.31 -19.76
CA GLU A 197 -6.44 3.27 -20.19
C GLU A 197 -6.50 3.37 -21.71
N ASP A 198 -5.38 3.73 -22.34
CA ASP A 198 -5.25 3.88 -23.79
C ASP A 198 -3.83 3.54 -24.24
N VAL A 199 -3.72 2.53 -25.09
CA VAL A 199 -2.44 2.08 -25.66
C VAL A 199 -1.88 3.04 -26.70
N THR A 200 -2.71 3.92 -27.27
CA THR A 200 -2.34 4.86 -28.36
C THR A 200 -2.02 6.25 -27.88
N ALA A 201 -2.60 6.66 -26.76
CA ALA A 201 -2.36 7.97 -26.16
C ALA A 201 -0.97 8.05 -25.49
N SER A 202 -0.44 9.27 -25.37
CA SER A 202 0.76 9.52 -24.56
C SER A 202 0.42 9.32 -23.06
N PRO A 203 1.36 8.84 -22.24
CA PRO A 203 1.14 8.73 -20.79
C PRO A 203 0.70 10.05 -20.16
N GLU A 204 1.29 11.17 -20.57
CA GLU A 204 0.97 12.52 -20.08
C GLU A 204 -0.49 12.90 -20.36
N SER A 205 -0.99 12.60 -21.56
CA SER A 205 -2.39 12.85 -21.93
C SER A 205 -3.35 12.02 -21.07
N VAL A 206 -3.02 10.75 -20.82
CA VAL A 206 -3.83 9.89 -19.97
C VAL A 206 -3.84 10.39 -18.52
N PHE A 207 -2.70 10.83 -18.00
CA PHE A 207 -2.63 11.38 -16.64
C PHE A 207 -3.45 12.66 -16.51
N GLU A 208 -3.38 13.55 -17.48
CA GLU A 208 -4.18 14.77 -17.46
C GLU A 208 -5.68 14.48 -17.56
N MET A 209 -6.12 13.59 -18.45
CA MET A 209 -7.52 13.16 -18.56
C MET A 209 -8.03 12.54 -17.24
N SER A 210 -7.18 11.73 -16.58
CA SER A 210 -7.52 11.14 -15.28
C SER A 210 -7.68 12.22 -14.21
N ARG A 211 -6.79 13.21 -14.18
CA ARG A 211 -6.87 14.37 -13.28
C ARG A 211 -8.15 15.17 -13.52
N GLU A 212 -8.46 15.49 -14.77
CA GLU A 212 -9.69 16.22 -15.14
C GLU A 212 -10.94 15.47 -14.72
N THR A 213 -10.97 14.15 -14.91
CA THR A 213 -12.07 13.29 -14.48
C THR A 213 -12.27 13.37 -12.97
N ILE A 214 -11.20 13.24 -12.18
CA ILE A 214 -11.24 13.34 -10.71
C ILE A 214 -11.76 14.71 -10.27
N VAL A 215 -11.25 15.79 -10.87
CA VAL A 215 -11.68 17.17 -10.54
C VAL A 215 -13.13 17.40 -10.91
N SER A 216 -13.59 16.93 -12.07
CA SER A 216 -15.00 17.05 -12.50
C SER A 216 -15.99 16.33 -11.57
N ARG A 217 -15.52 15.34 -10.81
CA ARG A 217 -16.29 14.60 -9.81
C ARG A 217 -16.29 15.27 -8.42
N GLY A 218 -15.72 16.48 -8.30
CA GLY A 218 -15.72 17.26 -7.06
C GLY A 218 -14.61 16.86 -6.08
N TYR A 219 -13.52 16.28 -6.56
CA TYR A 219 -12.34 15.96 -5.76
C TYR A 219 -11.18 16.88 -6.10
N ARG A 220 -10.22 17.00 -5.20
CA ARG A 220 -8.96 17.72 -5.41
C ARG A 220 -7.82 16.72 -5.58
N VAL A 221 -7.04 16.85 -6.64
CA VAL A 221 -5.77 16.12 -6.78
C VAL A 221 -4.69 16.95 -6.08
N ILE A 222 -4.11 16.42 -5.00
CA ILE A 222 -3.15 17.13 -4.14
C ILE A 222 -1.71 16.78 -4.46
N ASP A 223 -1.43 15.63 -5.09
CA ASP A 223 -0.12 15.29 -5.65
C ASP A 223 -0.25 14.38 -6.88
N ILE A 224 0.70 14.51 -7.80
CA ILE A 224 0.88 13.63 -8.96
C ILE A 224 2.36 13.32 -9.09
N ARG A 225 2.73 12.02 -9.08
CA ARG A 225 4.12 11.58 -9.26
C ARG A 225 4.22 10.49 -10.31
N ARG A 226 5.11 10.69 -11.30
CA ARG A 226 5.54 9.62 -12.20
C ARG A 226 6.25 8.54 -11.40
N LEU A 227 6.00 7.28 -11.75
CA LEU A 227 6.61 6.13 -11.08
C LEU A 227 7.85 5.57 -11.80
N ASP A 228 8.23 6.17 -12.94
CA ASP A 228 9.51 5.86 -13.58
C ASP A 228 10.69 6.17 -12.62
N PRO A 229 11.75 5.39 -12.61
CA PRO A 229 12.04 4.23 -13.45
C PRO A 229 11.47 2.90 -12.90
N HIS A 230 10.79 2.90 -11.75
CA HIS A 230 10.31 1.69 -11.09
C HIS A 230 9.15 1.03 -11.84
N GLU A 231 8.21 1.87 -12.31
CA GLU A 231 7.02 1.45 -13.06
C GLU A 231 6.82 2.39 -14.25
N LYS A 232 7.17 1.90 -15.44
CA LYS A 232 7.09 2.68 -16.69
C LYS A 232 5.65 3.00 -17.07
N ASP A 233 5.41 4.23 -17.56
CA ASP A 233 4.11 4.70 -18.00
C ASP A 233 3.02 4.66 -16.91
N HIS A 234 3.44 4.81 -15.64
CA HIS A 234 2.55 4.90 -14.48
C HIS A 234 2.73 6.22 -13.74
N ALA A 235 1.64 6.71 -13.15
CA ALA A 235 1.68 7.81 -12.19
C ALA A 235 0.80 7.50 -10.98
N MET A 236 1.25 7.90 -9.79
CA MET A 236 0.40 7.93 -8.60
C MET A 236 -0.25 9.30 -8.49
N MET A 237 -1.56 9.32 -8.29
CA MET A 237 -2.31 10.52 -7.92
C MET A 237 -2.84 10.37 -6.51
N VAL A 238 -2.68 11.42 -5.70
CA VAL A 238 -3.27 11.52 -4.36
C VAL A 238 -4.43 12.49 -4.43
N VAL A 239 -5.57 12.08 -3.90
CA VAL A 239 -6.86 12.72 -4.06
C VAL A 239 -7.48 12.98 -2.70
N GLU A 240 -8.10 14.14 -2.55
CA GLU A 240 -8.82 14.55 -1.35
C GLU A 240 -10.26 14.98 -1.70
N ARG A 241 -11.21 14.60 -0.86
CA ARG A 241 -12.60 15.06 -0.98
C ARG A 241 -12.70 16.54 -0.63
N ILE A 242 -13.31 17.34 -1.49
CA ILE A 242 -13.66 18.73 -1.19
C ILE A 242 -14.90 18.71 -0.31
N ARG A 243 -14.82 19.26 0.88
CA ARG A 243 -15.96 19.46 1.81
C ARG A 243 -16.68 20.77 1.53
#